data_31ab4a082323605b6183d96f2fc0f5ea
#
_entry.id   31ab4a082323605b6183d96f2fc0f5ea
#
_cell.length_a   1.000
_cell.length_b   1.000
_cell.length_c   1.000
_cell.angle_alpha   90.00
_cell.angle_beta   90.00
_cell.angle_gamma   90.00
#
_symmetry.space_group_name_H-M   'P 1'
#
loop_
_entity.id
_entity.type
_entity.pdbx_description
1 polymer ?
#
loop_
_entity_poly.entity_id
_entity_poly.type
_entity_poly.pdbx_seq_one_letter_code
_entity_poly.pdbx_strand_id
1 'polypeptide(L)'
;MNNDNLQAQLQQLSGLLQPYQFGIGGSCLLWHLELEAQPNDIDVVCAEADFAVICQMLAADFEQLHRPAHQQYASAHFARFSRAGWPDIELMAGIAVKQHGQLIHWSFQPGHCHWQDGICWMPPADWLQLYQLFNRPQRVAQLRRYLVQLRLSSLA
;
A
#
# COMPACT_ATOMS: atom_id res chain seq x y z
N MET A 1 17.86 -7.64 -3.79
CA MET A 1 17.53 -6.21 -3.98
C MET A 1 18.19 -5.41 -2.88
N ASN A 2 18.88 -4.36 -3.21
CA ASN A 2 19.54 -3.50 -2.25
C ASN A 2 18.50 -2.58 -1.58
N ASN A 3 18.56 -2.43 -0.25
CA ASN A 3 17.63 -1.56 0.50
C ASN A 3 17.72 -0.09 0.03
N ASP A 4 18.94 0.37 -0.33
CA ASP A 4 19.13 1.73 -0.84
C ASP A 4 18.41 1.93 -2.17
N ASN A 5 18.35 0.90 -3.02
CA ASN A 5 17.65 0.95 -4.29
C ASN A 5 16.14 1.04 -4.08
N LEU A 6 15.59 0.25 -3.16
CA LEU A 6 14.16 0.32 -2.83
C LEU A 6 13.79 1.68 -2.25
N GLN A 7 14.61 2.21 -1.34
CA GLN A 7 14.41 3.55 -0.77
C GLN A 7 14.31 4.60 -1.87
N ALA A 8 15.24 4.58 -2.81
CA ALA A 8 15.26 5.54 -3.93
C ALA A 8 14.04 5.36 -4.83
N GLN A 9 13.62 4.14 -5.09
CA GLN A 9 12.44 3.85 -5.89
C GLN A 9 11.15 4.37 -5.24
N LEU A 10 11.00 4.15 -3.94
CA LEU A 10 9.84 4.66 -3.21
C LEU A 10 9.82 6.19 -3.15
N GLN A 11 10.99 6.82 -3.04
CA GLN A 11 11.10 8.28 -3.10
C GLN A 11 10.72 8.81 -4.47
N GLN A 12 11.20 8.18 -5.54
CA GLN A 12 10.87 8.55 -6.91
C GLN A 12 9.37 8.42 -7.17
N LEU A 13 8.79 7.31 -6.76
CA LEU A 13 7.35 7.06 -6.91
C LEU A 13 6.54 8.10 -6.14
N SER A 14 6.89 8.34 -4.87
CA SER A 14 6.17 9.32 -4.04
C SER A 14 6.27 10.74 -4.61
N GLY A 15 7.43 11.11 -5.14
CA GLY A 15 7.61 12.41 -5.80
C GLY A 15 6.75 12.55 -7.05
N LEU A 16 6.66 11.48 -7.85
CA LEU A 16 5.82 11.46 -9.05
C LEU A 16 4.34 11.65 -8.71
N LEU A 17 3.88 11.02 -7.63
CA LEU A 17 2.47 11.02 -7.24
C LEU A 17 2.10 12.17 -6.29
N GLN A 18 3.07 12.98 -5.88
CA GLN A 18 2.91 14.03 -4.85
C GLN A 18 1.68 14.93 -5.03
N PRO A 19 1.29 15.36 -6.25
CA PRO A 19 0.12 16.22 -6.39
C PRO A 19 -1.21 15.56 -6.03
N TYR A 20 -1.24 14.24 -5.90
CA TYR A 20 -2.47 13.47 -5.70
C TYR A 20 -2.54 12.88 -4.30
N GLN A 21 -3.74 12.40 -3.91
CA GLN A 21 -3.96 11.79 -2.61
C GLN A 21 -3.66 10.30 -2.69
N PHE A 22 -2.59 9.87 -2.05
CA PHE A 22 -2.14 8.48 -2.05
C PHE A 22 -1.34 8.16 -0.78
N GLY A 23 -1.09 6.89 -0.57
CA GLY A 23 -0.17 6.42 0.46
C GLY A 23 0.38 5.05 0.10
N ILE A 24 1.60 4.77 0.53
CA ILE A 24 2.27 3.49 0.34
C ILE A 24 2.10 2.65 1.60
N GLY A 25 1.75 1.38 1.41
CA GLY A 25 1.53 0.44 2.50
C GLY A 25 2.02 -0.96 2.16
N GLY A 26 1.30 -1.96 2.65
CA GLY A 26 1.60 -3.36 2.36
C GLY A 26 2.97 -3.80 2.85
N SER A 27 3.62 -4.69 2.10
CA SER A 27 4.92 -5.24 2.48
C SER A 27 6.03 -4.19 2.52
N CYS A 28 5.93 -3.10 1.74
CA CYS A 28 6.87 -1.98 1.83
C CYS A 28 6.75 -1.27 3.18
N LEU A 29 5.54 -1.09 3.70
CA LEU A 29 5.33 -0.54 5.03
C LEU A 29 5.95 -1.45 6.10
N LEU A 30 5.76 -2.75 6.00
CA LEU A 30 6.37 -3.71 6.93
C LEU A 30 7.90 -3.63 6.87
N TRP A 31 8.47 -3.50 5.68
CA TRP A 31 9.90 -3.30 5.50
C TRP A 31 10.38 -2.01 6.18
N HIS A 32 9.64 -0.92 5.99
CA HIS A 32 9.94 0.37 6.62
C HIS A 32 9.93 0.26 8.17
N LEU A 33 9.02 -0.55 8.71
CA LEU A 33 8.90 -0.78 10.16
C LEU A 33 9.85 -1.87 10.67
N GLU A 34 10.72 -2.40 9.81
CA GLU A 34 11.68 -3.47 10.12
C GLU A 34 11.00 -4.80 10.51
N LEU A 35 9.78 -5.03 9.99
CA LEU A 35 9.02 -6.27 10.22
C LEU A 35 9.17 -7.25 9.06
N GLU A 36 9.69 -6.81 7.92
CA GLU A 36 9.88 -7.61 6.72
C GLU A 36 11.22 -7.24 6.09
N ALA A 37 12.02 -8.26 5.72
CA ALA A 37 13.35 -8.03 5.13
C ALA A 37 13.24 -7.61 3.66
N GLN A 38 12.25 -8.14 2.93
CA GLN A 38 12.12 -7.93 1.48
C GLN A 38 10.66 -7.82 1.09
N PRO A 39 10.23 -6.64 0.60
CA PRO A 39 8.85 -6.50 0.11
C PRO A 39 8.65 -7.30 -1.18
N ASN A 40 7.44 -7.81 -1.37
CA ASN A 40 7.06 -8.50 -2.61
C ASN A 40 6.67 -7.50 -3.70
N ASP A 41 5.80 -6.56 -3.35
CA ASP A 41 5.22 -5.57 -4.26
C ASP A 41 5.19 -4.20 -3.58
N ILE A 42 4.98 -3.16 -4.37
CA ILE A 42 4.71 -1.82 -3.85
C ILE A 42 3.20 -1.61 -3.89
N ASP A 43 2.56 -1.61 -2.73
CA ASP A 43 1.12 -1.37 -2.61
C ASP A 43 0.85 0.12 -2.41
N VAL A 44 0.07 0.70 -3.32
CA VAL A 44 -0.34 2.11 -3.27
C VAL A 44 -1.85 2.17 -3.19
N VAL A 45 -2.36 2.90 -2.22
CA VAL A 45 -3.78 3.21 -2.11
C VAL A 45 -3.95 4.68 -2.45
N CYS A 46 -4.93 5.02 -3.27
CA CYS A 46 -5.21 6.39 -3.63
C CYS A 46 -6.70 6.72 -3.51
N ALA A 47 -7.00 8.01 -3.57
CA ALA A 47 -8.39 8.46 -3.66
C ALA A 47 -8.99 8.02 -4.99
N GLU A 48 -10.29 7.64 -4.99
CA GLU A 48 -10.96 7.19 -6.22
C GLU A 48 -10.88 8.25 -7.32
N ALA A 49 -11.03 9.52 -6.96
CA ALA A 49 -11.00 10.62 -7.92
C ALA A 49 -9.64 10.74 -8.63
N ASP A 50 -8.57 10.25 -8.01
CA ASP A 50 -7.20 10.36 -8.56
C ASP A 50 -6.75 9.09 -9.27
N PHE A 51 -7.51 8.01 -9.22
CA PHE A 51 -7.08 6.72 -9.75
C PHE A 51 -6.74 6.79 -11.24
N ALA A 52 -7.62 7.35 -12.05
CA ALA A 52 -7.43 7.36 -13.52
C ALA A 52 -6.19 8.17 -13.91
N VAL A 53 -5.97 9.33 -13.29
CA VAL A 53 -4.81 10.17 -13.62
C VAL A 53 -3.51 9.54 -13.14
N ILE A 54 -3.51 8.87 -11.98
CA ILE A 54 -2.33 8.15 -11.50
C ILE A 54 -2.00 6.98 -12.44
N CYS A 55 -3.00 6.24 -12.92
CA CYS A 55 -2.77 5.21 -13.93
C CYS A 55 -2.10 5.76 -15.18
N GLN A 56 -2.54 6.90 -15.68
CA GLN A 56 -1.93 7.55 -16.84
C GLN A 56 -0.47 7.90 -16.59
N MET A 57 -0.18 8.45 -15.41
CA MET A 57 1.19 8.81 -15.04
C MET A 57 2.11 7.60 -14.94
N LEU A 58 1.63 6.52 -14.31
CA LEU A 58 2.41 5.31 -14.18
C LEU A 58 2.61 4.61 -15.52
N ALA A 59 1.60 4.62 -16.40
CA ALA A 59 1.69 4.00 -17.72
C ALA A 59 2.71 4.68 -18.65
N ALA A 60 3.12 5.91 -18.35
CA ALA A 60 4.17 6.61 -19.10
C ALA A 60 5.56 6.00 -18.88
N ASP A 61 5.81 5.43 -17.67
CA ASP A 61 7.12 4.92 -17.27
C ASP A 61 7.13 3.43 -16.95
N PHE A 62 5.96 2.82 -16.79
CA PHE A 62 5.78 1.41 -16.41
C PHE A 62 4.84 0.73 -17.40
N GLU A 63 5.00 -0.58 -17.53
CA GLU A 63 4.08 -1.41 -18.31
C GLU A 63 2.88 -1.76 -17.42
N GLN A 64 1.67 -1.45 -17.88
CA GLN A 64 0.46 -1.86 -17.17
C GLN A 64 0.17 -3.34 -17.47
N LEU A 65 0.04 -4.14 -16.43
CA LEU A 65 -0.27 -5.55 -16.53
C LEU A 65 -1.78 -5.73 -16.40
N HIS A 66 -2.38 -6.51 -17.31
CA HIS A 66 -3.80 -6.80 -17.29
C HIS A 66 -4.01 -8.18 -16.66
N ARG A 67 -4.08 -8.21 -15.32
CA ARG A 67 -4.33 -9.43 -14.57
C ARG A 67 -5.63 -9.28 -13.78
N PRO A 68 -6.48 -10.32 -13.73
CA PRO A 68 -7.70 -10.26 -12.93
C PRO A 68 -7.35 -10.16 -11.45
N ALA A 69 -8.11 -9.35 -10.72
CA ALA A 69 -8.01 -9.29 -9.27
C ALA A 69 -8.44 -10.61 -8.65
N HIS A 70 -7.96 -10.90 -7.44
CA HIS A 70 -8.40 -12.07 -6.70
C HIS A 70 -9.92 -12.01 -6.47
N GLN A 71 -10.62 -13.15 -6.62
CA GLN A 71 -12.09 -13.19 -6.59
C GLN A 71 -12.71 -12.62 -5.30
N GLN A 72 -12.03 -12.73 -4.15
CA GLN A 72 -12.55 -12.17 -2.91
C GLN A 72 -12.44 -10.65 -2.85
N TYR A 73 -11.59 -10.04 -3.67
CA TYR A 73 -11.41 -8.59 -3.70
C TYR A 73 -12.40 -7.99 -4.71
N ALA A 74 -13.17 -7.02 -4.24
CA ALA A 74 -14.20 -6.35 -5.03
C ALA A 74 -13.96 -4.85 -5.06
N SER A 75 -12.69 -4.43 -4.98
CA SER A 75 -12.34 -3.01 -5.04
C SER A 75 -12.80 -2.39 -6.35
N ALA A 76 -13.31 -1.16 -6.29
CA ALA A 76 -13.84 -0.47 -7.44
C ALA A 76 -12.76 -0.25 -8.51
N HIS A 77 -11.51 -0.05 -8.10
CA HIS A 77 -10.40 0.22 -8.99
C HIS A 77 -9.15 -0.54 -8.55
N PHE A 78 -8.54 -1.23 -9.51
CA PHE A 78 -7.27 -1.94 -9.32
C PHE A 78 -6.47 -1.90 -10.59
N ALA A 79 -5.16 -1.64 -10.48
CA ALA A 79 -4.24 -1.69 -11.61
C ALA A 79 -2.88 -2.18 -11.13
N ARG A 80 -2.15 -2.88 -12.01
CA ARG A 80 -0.83 -3.42 -11.71
C ARG A 80 0.14 -2.94 -12.77
N PHE A 81 1.32 -2.53 -12.35
CA PHE A 81 2.35 -1.98 -13.22
C PHE A 81 3.67 -2.68 -12.96
N SER A 82 4.48 -2.83 -14.01
CA SER A 82 5.81 -3.42 -13.89
C SER A 82 6.85 -2.62 -14.66
N ARG A 83 8.08 -2.70 -14.20
CA ARG A 83 9.25 -2.12 -14.85
C ARG A 83 10.47 -2.92 -14.46
N ALA A 84 11.39 -3.13 -15.41
CA ALA A 84 12.63 -3.85 -15.14
C ALA A 84 13.40 -3.21 -13.98
N GLY A 85 13.81 -4.04 -13.00
CA GLY A 85 14.53 -3.58 -11.82
C GLY A 85 13.67 -3.04 -10.69
N TRP A 86 12.35 -3.03 -10.85
CA TRP A 86 11.39 -2.55 -9.85
C TRP A 86 10.50 -3.69 -9.34
N PRO A 87 10.11 -3.68 -8.08
CA PRO A 87 8.95 -4.48 -7.65
C PRO A 87 7.72 -4.03 -8.42
N ASP A 88 6.79 -4.96 -8.65
CA ASP A 88 5.52 -4.59 -9.26
C ASP A 88 4.77 -3.59 -8.36
N ILE A 89 4.07 -2.64 -8.99
CA ILE A 89 3.24 -1.67 -8.27
C ILE A 89 1.79 -2.11 -8.39
N GLU A 90 1.11 -2.22 -7.25
CA GLU A 90 -0.33 -2.47 -7.19
C GLU A 90 -1.02 -1.20 -6.70
N LEU A 91 -1.86 -0.63 -7.56
CA LEU A 91 -2.60 0.59 -7.26
C LEU A 91 -4.06 0.23 -7.00
N MET A 92 -4.58 0.66 -5.86
CA MET A 92 -5.95 0.34 -5.43
C MET A 92 -6.69 1.61 -5.02
N ALA A 93 -7.99 1.64 -5.31
CA ALA A 93 -8.90 2.68 -4.84
C ALA A 93 -10.30 2.09 -4.69
N GLY A 94 -11.11 2.66 -3.79
CA GLY A 94 -12.44 2.13 -3.51
C GLY A 94 -12.36 0.70 -3.00
N ILE A 95 -11.52 0.44 -2.00
CA ILE A 95 -11.23 -0.91 -1.51
C ILE A 95 -12.49 -1.56 -0.96
N ALA A 96 -12.74 -2.79 -1.39
CA ALA A 96 -13.85 -3.59 -0.90
C ALA A 96 -13.50 -5.08 -0.97
N VAL A 97 -14.11 -5.85 -0.09
CA VAL A 97 -13.91 -7.30 -0.01
C VAL A 97 -15.28 -7.97 0.17
N LYS A 98 -15.45 -9.13 -0.45
CA LYS A 98 -16.63 -9.97 -0.25
C LYS A 98 -16.38 -10.93 0.91
N GLN A 99 -17.21 -10.84 1.95
CA GLN A 99 -17.17 -11.73 3.11
C GLN A 99 -18.58 -12.20 3.44
N HIS A 100 -18.76 -13.50 3.53
CA HIS A 100 -20.05 -14.11 3.93
C HIS A 100 -21.23 -13.55 3.11
N GLY A 101 -21.04 -13.39 1.81
CA GLY A 101 -22.05 -12.87 0.90
C GLY A 101 -22.30 -11.37 0.99
N GLN A 102 -21.53 -10.66 1.81
CA GLN A 102 -21.66 -9.20 1.97
C GLN A 102 -20.43 -8.49 1.41
N LEU A 103 -20.67 -7.30 0.87
CA LEU A 103 -19.60 -6.43 0.39
C LEU A 103 -19.20 -5.48 1.53
N ILE A 104 -17.94 -5.56 1.94
CA ILE A 104 -17.40 -4.72 3.00
C ILE A 104 -16.46 -3.71 2.37
N HIS A 105 -16.73 -2.42 2.56
CA HIS A 105 -15.94 -1.31 2.04
C HIS A 105 -14.98 -0.78 3.10
N TRP A 106 -13.81 -0.34 2.65
CA TRP A 106 -12.84 0.37 3.49
C TRP A 106 -12.55 1.72 2.85
N SER A 107 -12.66 2.80 3.62
CA SER A 107 -12.46 4.17 3.12
C SER A 107 -11.03 4.61 3.35
N PHE A 108 -10.36 5.03 2.27
CA PHE A 108 -9.03 5.62 2.34
C PHE A 108 -9.09 6.99 3.02
N GLN A 109 -8.21 7.21 4.00
CA GLN A 109 -8.10 8.47 4.74
C GLN A 109 -6.77 9.14 4.40
N PRO A 110 -6.72 10.00 3.37
CA PRO A 110 -5.45 10.62 2.97
C PRO A 110 -4.82 11.47 4.09
N GLY A 111 -5.63 12.03 4.99
CA GLY A 111 -5.15 12.78 6.13
C GLY A 111 -4.40 11.93 7.18
N HIS A 112 -4.53 10.62 7.13
CA HIS A 112 -3.76 9.72 8.00
C HIS A 112 -2.35 9.45 7.46
N CYS A 113 -2.11 9.70 6.18
CA CYS A 113 -0.79 9.45 5.57
C CYS A 113 0.22 10.51 6.03
N HIS A 114 1.48 10.11 6.10
CA HIS A 114 2.54 11.04 6.50
C HIS A 114 3.77 10.86 5.61
N TRP A 115 4.49 11.96 5.40
CA TRP A 115 5.72 11.97 4.64
C TRP A 115 6.92 11.80 5.57
N GLN A 116 7.80 10.88 5.20
CA GLN A 116 9.06 10.66 5.90
C GLN A 116 10.12 10.32 4.87
N ASP A 117 11.21 11.07 4.86
CA ASP A 117 12.33 10.87 3.94
C ASP A 117 11.90 10.82 2.47
N GLY A 118 10.95 11.68 2.09
CA GLY A 118 10.46 11.79 0.71
C GLY A 118 9.49 10.69 0.29
N ILE A 119 8.99 9.90 1.21
CA ILE A 119 8.04 8.81 0.95
C ILE A 119 6.75 9.07 1.73
N CYS A 120 5.61 8.91 1.05
CA CYS A 120 4.29 9.07 1.67
C CYS A 120 3.79 7.72 2.18
N TRP A 121 3.78 7.56 3.49
CA TRP A 121 3.41 6.30 4.15
C TRP A 121 1.98 6.32 4.67
N MET A 122 1.27 5.22 4.48
CA MET A 122 0.05 4.94 5.23
C MET A 122 0.41 4.52 6.66
N PRO A 123 -0.44 4.84 7.66
CA PRO A 123 -0.15 4.43 9.03
C PRO A 123 -0.34 2.93 9.23
N PRO A 124 0.44 2.32 10.14
CA PRO A 124 0.28 0.89 10.45
C PRO A 124 -1.13 0.49 10.88
N ALA A 125 -1.85 1.38 11.59
CA ALA A 125 -3.22 1.11 12.05
C ALA A 125 -4.17 0.90 10.87
N ASP A 126 -4.04 1.66 9.79
CA ASP A 126 -4.87 1.51 8.60
C ASP A 126 -4.56 0.18 7.89
N TRP A 127 -3.28 -0.20 7.79
CA TRP A 127 -2.91 -1.47 7.18
C TRP A 127 -3.25 -2.67 8.05
N LEU A 128 -3.30 -2.51 9.36
CA LEU A 128 -3.85 -3.54 10.22
C LEU A 128 -5.30 -3.86 9.85
N GLN A 129 -6.11 -2.81 9.66
CA GLN A 129 -7.50 -2.97 9.21
C GLN A 129 -7.58 -3.67 7.85
N LEU A 130 -6.75 -3.26 6.90
CA LEU A 130 -6.74 -3.87 5.57
C LEU A 130 -6.30 -5.32 5.59
N TYR A 131 -5.28 -5.68 6.38
CA TYR A 131 -4.88 -7.08 6.51
C TYR A 131 -5.95 -7.92 7.20
N GLN A 132 -6.69 -7.37 8.14
CA GLN A 132 -7.86 -8.06 8.73
C GLN A 132 -8.93 -8.30 7.66
N LEU A 133 -9.21 -7.29 6.86
CA LEU A 133 -10.20 -7.36 5.78
C LEU A 133 -9.77 -8.37 4.70
N PHE A 134 -8.48 -8.38 4.34
CA PHE A 134 -7.92 -9.31 3.34
C PHE A 134 -7.65 -10.71 3.89
N ASN A 135 -7.95 -10.95 5.16
CA ASN A 135 -7.72 -12.23 5.83
C ASN A 135 -6.26 -12.68 5.75
N ARG A 136 -5.37 -11.84 6.25
CA ARG A 136 -3.93 -12.10 6.33
C ARG A 136 -3.49 -12.22 7.80
N PRO A 137 -3.77 -13.36 8.47
CA PRO A 137 -3.59 -13.47 9.92
C PRO A 137 -2.15 -13.28 10.39
N GLN A 138 -1.16 -13.71 9.62
CA GLN A 138 0.25 -13.53 10.00
C GLN A 138 0.65 -12.05 9.99
N ARG A 139 0.20 -11.30 8.97
CA ARG A 139 0.46 -9.86 8.88
C ARG A 139 -0.26 -9.09 9.97
N VAL A 140 -1.49 -9.50 10.28
CA VAL A 140 -2.27 -8.95 11.40
C VAL A 140 -1.49 -9.13 12.71
N ALA A 141 -0.97 -10.33 12.97
CA ALA A 141 -0.21 -10.61 14.18
C ALA A 141 1.07 -9.75 14.27
N GLN A 142 1.79 -9.60 13.16
CA GLN A 142 3.00 -8.77 13.11
C GLN A 142 2.69 -7.31 13.45
N LEU A 143 1.68 -6.73 12.82
CA LEU A 143 1.34 -5.32 13.06
C LEU A 143 0.76 -5.08 14.45
N ARG A 144 -0.06 -6.02 14.97
CA ARG A 144 -0.57 -5.91 16.33
C ARG A 144 0.57 -5.87 17.35
N ARG A 145 1.54 -6.77 17.18
CA ARG A 145 2.71 -6.83 18.07
C ARG A 145 3.51 -5.54 18.00
N TYR A 146 3.73 -5.01 16.79
CA TYR A 146 4.43 -3.76 16.59
C TYR A 146 3.71 -2.60 17.30
N LEU A 147 2.39 -2.47 17.11
CA LEU A 147 1.60 -1.39 17.70
C LEU A 147 1.57 -1.46 19.22
N VAL A 148 1.52 -2.68 19.79
CA VAL A 148 1.61 -2.87 21.25
C VAL A 148 2.96 -2.42 21.77
N GLN A 149 4.05 -2.83 21.12
CA GLN A 149 5.41 -2.44 21.52
C GLN A 149 5.62 -0.93 21.43
N LEU A 150 5.12 -0.31 20.36
CA LEU A 150 5.19 1.13 20.18
C LEU A 150 4.49 1.88 21.31
N ARG A 151 3.29 1.39 21.71
CA ARG A 151 2.54 1.96 22.81
C ARG A 151 3.28 1.83 24.14
N LEU A 152 3.86 0.65 24.41
CA LEU A 152 4.64 0.41 25.64
C LEU A 152 5.87 1.31 25.69
N SER A 153 6.55 1.50 24.56
CA SER A 153 7.72 2.39 24.49
C SER A 153 7.36 3.84 24.79
N SER A 154 6.16 4.30 24.38
CA SER A 154 5.72 5.66 24.65
C SER A 154 5.35 5.90 26.11
N LEU A 155 5.13 4.83 26.90
CA LEU A 155 4.82 4.89 28.32
C LEU A 155 6.05 4.84 29.22
N ALA A 156 7.21 4.52 28.62
CA ALA A 156 8.47 4.40 29.36
C ALA A 156 9.11 5.75 29.69
#